data_63337b662ddd9a075a34595e9f275f83
#
_entry.id   63337b662ddd9a075a34595e9f275f83
#
_cell.length_a   1.000
_cell.length_b   1.000
_cell.length_c   1.000
_cell.angle_alpha   90.00
_cell.angle_beta   90.00
_cell.angle_gamma   90.00
#
_symmetry.space_group_name_H-M   'P 1'
#
loop_
_entity.id
_entity.type
_entity.pdbx_description
1 polymer ?
#
loop_
_entity_poly.entity_id
_entity_poly.type
_entity_poly.pdbx_seq_one_letter_code
_entity_poly.pdbx_strand_id
1 'polypeptide(L)'
;MIDMYPIEPLGSATLGTDDHRMPWEIADHFDGAGYEIGYTKRAISITGGPRKRKFAHILELIKYPLIFWDRNCSLSVSIHQPLPCERNFLEISGVLLHFKFFSDYREKIEQAVSDGQYFDGAAIYRKMLDDLEKTGEFDFADEQSVRFSGSRQLLELGFIAAIPFEQEAAQEAARQR
;
A
#
# COMPACT_ATOMS: atom_id res chain seq x y z
N MET A 1 -0.92 -1.77 -3.12
CA MET A 1 -1.20 -0.81 -2.02
C MET A 1 -0.11 0.23 -2.00
N ILE A 2 -0.47 1.50 -1.88
CA ILE A 2 0.47 2.60 -1.63
C ILE A 2 0.11 3.29 -0.31
N ASP A 3 1.13 3.62 0.48
CA ASP A 3 0.95 4.33 1.74
C ASP A 3 0.78 5.82 1.47
N MET A 4 -0.29 6.38 2.02
CA MET A 4 -0.59 7.81 1.97
C MET A 4 -0.13 8.47 3.26
N TYR A 5 0.46 9.66 3.15
CA TYR A 5 0.97 10.44 4.28
C TYR A 5 0.79 11.94 4.06
N PRO A 6 0.75 12.74 5.12
CA PRO A 6 0.79 14.20 5.02
C PRO A 6 2.21 14.66 4.61
N ILE A 7 2.29 15.79 3.90
CA ILE A 7 3.59 16.38 3.55
C ILE A 7 4.30 16.98 4.79
N GLU A 8 3.54 17.33 5.80
CA GLU A 8 4.05 17.84 7.06
C GLU A 8 4.33 16.69 8.04
N PRO A 9 5.21 16.90 9.04
CA PRO A 9 5.43 15.91 10.09
C PRO A 9 4.14 15.47 10.78
N LEU A 10 4.03 14.19 11.16
CA LEU A 10 2.78 13.59 11.65
C LEU A 10 2.23 14.28 12.91
N GLY A 11 3.08 14.87 13.75
CA GLY A 11 2.65 15.62 14.92
C GLY A 11 1.76 16.82 14.60
N SER A 12 1.87 17.36 13.37
CA SER A 12 1.06 18.45 12.86
C SER A 12 -0.21 18.00 12.13
N ALA A 13 -0.29 16.73 11.75
CA ALA A 13 -1.36 16.15 10.93
C ALA A 13 -2.50 15.61 11.80
N THR A 14 -3.27 16.49 12.44
CA THR A 14 -4.34 16.11 13.35
C THR A 14 -5.60 15.69 12.59
N LEU A 15 -6.03 14.44 12.82
CA LEU A 15 -7.45 14.07 12.72
C LEU A 15 -8.09 14.39 14.09
N GLY A 16 -8.53 15.61 14.31
CA GLY A 16 -9.29 15.95 15.50
C GLY A 16 -10.73 15.44 15.41
N THR A 17 -11.38 15.23 16.55
CA THR A 17 -12.81 14.90 16.63
C THR A 17 -13.71 15.96 15.99
N ASP A 18 -13.20 17.17 15.80
CA ASP A 18 -13.88 18.30 15.16
C ASP A 18 -13.36 18.58 13.74
N ASP A 19 -12.44 17.76 13.22
CA ASP A 19 -11.93 17.92 11.88
C ASP A 19 -12.85 17.19 10.89
N HIS A 20 -13.55 17.94 10.07
CA HIS A 20 -14.46 17.43 9.04
C HIS A 20 -13.72 17.01 7.76
N ARG A 21 -12.38 17.16 7.72
CA ARG A 21 -11.59 16.75 6.56
C ARG A 21 -11.59 15.23 6.42
N MET A 22 -11.62 14.79 5.18
CA MET A 22 -11.48 13.37 4.88
C MET A 22 -10.01 12.94 4.98
N PRO A 23 -9.72 11.65 5.26
CA PRO A 23 -8.34 11.16 5.38
C PRO A 23 -7.43 11.56 4.20
N TRP A 24 -7.96 11.58 2.98
CA TRP A 24 -7.22 11.96 1.77
C TRP A 24 -6.96 13.46 1.60
N GLU A 25 -7.60 14.31 2.39
CA GLU A 25 -7.34 15.74 2.43
C GLU A 25 -6.21 16.09 3.39
N ILE A 26 -5.86 15.17 4.28
CA ILE A 26 -4.79 15.29 5.26
C ILE A 26 -3.55 14.53 4.77
N ALA A 27 -3.68 13.23 4.54
CA ALA A 27 -2.63 12.37 4.01
C ALA A 27 -2.77 12.31 2.48
N ASP A 28 -2.37 13.38 1.81
CA ASP A 28 -2.57 13.59 0.38
C ASP A 28 -1.32 13.36 -0.47
N HIS A 29 -0.22 12.87 0.13
CA HIS A 29 1.02 12.53 -0.55
C HIS A 29 1.32 11.03 -0.49
N PHE A 30 2.12 10.58 -1.44
CA PHE A 30 2.67 9.23 -1.52
C PHE A 30 4.02 9.25 -2.23
N ASP A 31 4.80 8.16 -2.12
CA ASP A 31 6.03 8.03 -2.90
C ASP A 31 5.69 7.71 -4.35
N GLY A 32 6.06 8.60 -5.28
CA GLY A 32 5.82 8.43 -6.72
C GLY A 32 6.77 7.45 -7.41
N ALA A 33 7.82 7.00 -6.72
CA ALA A 33 8.86 6.12 -7.23
C ALA A 33 9.43 5.23 -6.10
N GLY A 34 10.50 4.48 -6.40
CA GLY A 34 11.20 3.66 -5.39
C GLY A 34 10.50 2.34 -5.05
N TYR A 35 9.63 1.84 -5.95
CA TYR A 35 9.01 0.53 -5.82
C TYR A 35 9.77 -0.52 -6.62
N GLU A 36 9.87 -1.71 -6.06
CA GLU A 36 10.51 -2.87 -6.67
C GLU A 36 9.47 -3.97 -6.88
N ILE A 37 9.45 -4.56 -8.06
CA ILE A 37 8.57 -5.68 -8.39
C ILE A 37 9.44 -6.91 -8.58
N GLY A 38 9.21 -7.91 -7.75
CA GLY A 38 9.83 -9.23 -7.84
C GLY A 38 8.82 -10.28 -8.31
N TYR A 39 9.29 -11.21 -9.11
CA TYR A 39 8.48 -12.34 -9.57
C TYR A 39 9.08 -13.64 -9.08
N THR A 40 8.25 -14.46 -8.46
CA THR A 40 8.58 -15.84 -8.12
C THR A 40 7.61 -16.78 -8.85
N LYS A 41 7.90 -18.09 -8.87
CA LYS A 41 6.96 -19.08 -9.42
C LYS A 41 5.63 -19.15 -8.65
N ARG A 42 5.52 -18.49 -7.50
CA ARG A 42 4.37 -18.62 -6.58
C ARG A 42 3.74 -17.30 -6.18
N ALA A 43 4.39 -16.17 -6.46
CA ALA A 43 3.89 -14.89 -6.04
C ALA A 43 4.53 -13.74 -6.83
N ILE A 44 3.81 -12.63 -6.91
CA ILE A 44 4.36 -11.31 -7.22
C ILE A 44 4.66 -10.65 -5.87
N SER A 45 5.84 -10.07 -5.74
CA SER A 45 6.26 -9.28 -4.59
C SER A 45 6.36 -7.82 -5.04
N ILE A 46 5.72 -6.93 -4.33
CA ILE A 46 5.85 -5.49 -4.54
C ILE A 46 6.29 -4.88 -3.23
N THR A 47 7.46 -4.27 -3.23
CA THR A 47 8.02 -3.60 -2.05
C THR A 47 8.38 -2.16 -2.36
N GLY A 48 8.47 -1.29 -1.37
CA GLY A 48 8.80 0.12 -1.56
C GLY A 48 8.02 1.03 -0.62
N GLY A 49 7.93 2.29 -1.04
CA GLY A 49 7.19 3.32 -0.34
C GLY A 49 7.84 3.81 0.96
N PRO A 50 7.17 4.73 1.67
CA PRO A 50 7.77 5.49 2.77
C PRO A 50 8.26 4.61 3.93
N ARG A 51 7.62 3.48 4.19
CA ARG A 51 8.06 2.56 5.26
C ARG A 51 9.38 1.88 4.94
N LYS A 52 9.60 1.45 3.68
CA LYS A 52 10.87 0.89 3.26
C LYS A 52 11.96 1.96 3.29
N ARG A 53 11.68 3.14 2.78
CA ARG A 53 12.60 4.27 2.71
C ARG A 53 13.01 4.75 4.12
N LYS A 54 12.03 4.99 4.99
CA LYS A 54 12.26 5.58 6.32
C LYS A 54 12.82 4.56 7.33
N PHE A 55 12.30 3.33 7.34
CA PHE A 55 12.60 2.34 8.37
C PHE A 55 13.40 1.14 7.86
N ALA A 56 13.81 1.14 6.59
CA ALA A 56 14.39 -0.03 5.92
C ALA A 56 13.51 -1.29 6.07
N HIS A 57 12.19 -1.11 6.15
CA HIS A 57 11.27 -2.20 6.36
C HIS A 57 10.66 -2.69 5.05
N ILE A 58 10.98 -3.93 4.71
CA ILE A 58 10.46 -4.59 3.53
C ILE A 58 9.11 -5.19 3.85
N LEU A 59 8.05 -4.53 3.36
CA LEU A 59 6.67 -5.00 3.44
C LEU A 59 6.14 -5.36 2.06
N GLU A 60 5.41 -6.48 2.00
CA GLU A 60 4.63 -6.81 0.82
C GLU A 60 3.44 -5.84 0.66
N LEU A 61 3.46 -5.11 -0.43
CA LEU A 61 2.43 -4.11 -0.75
C LEU A 61 1.32 -4.65 -1.63
N ILE A 62 1.44 -5.91 -2.08
CA ILE A 62 0.39 -6.54 -2.86
C ILE A 62 -0.78 -6.95 -1.97
N LYS A 63 -1.99 -6.80 -2.48
CA LYS A 63 -3.24 -7.22 -1.85
C LYS A 63 -4.14 -7.82 -2.92
N TYR A 64 -4.90 -8.84 -2.55
CA TYR A 64 -5.89 -9.50 -3.39
C TYR A 64 -7.28 -9.26 -2.79
N PRO A 65 -7.91 -8.11 -3.05
CA PRO A 65 -9.23 -7.79 -2.47
C PRO A 65 -10.36 -8.65 -3.07
N LEU A 66 -10.12 -9.21 -4.25
CA LEU A 66 -11.02 -10.14 -4.93
C LEU A 66 -10.23 -11.37 -5.34
N ILE A 67 -10.69 -12.54 -4.91
CA ILE A 67 -10.03 -13.84 -5.16
C ILE A 67 -11.04 -14.76 -5.81
N PHE A 68 -10.65 -15.39 -6.93
CA PHE A 68 -11.39 -16.55 -7.44
C PHE A 68 -11.17 -17.73 -6.48
N TRP A 69 -12.26 -18.23 -5.88
CA TRP A 69 -12.19 -19.26 -4.86
C TRP A 69 -12.99 -20.50 -5.26
N ASP A 70 -12.35 -21.65 -5.27
CA ASP A 70 -12.97 -22.97 -5.43
C ASP A 70 -12.33 -23.99 -4.47
N ARG A 71 -12.73 -25.27 -4.60
CA ARG A 71 -12.21 -26.37 -3.77
C ARG A 71 -10.70 -26.62 -3.90
N ASN A 72 -10.06 -26.08 -4.93
CA ASN A 72 -8.62 -26.23 -5.19
C ASN A 72 -7.82 -25.01 -4.72
N CYS A 73 -8.49 -23.99 -4.15
CA CYS A 73 -7.86 -22.81 -3.62
C CYS A 73 -7.48 -22.99 -2.15
N SER A 74 -6.39 -22.38 -1.77
CA SER A 74 -5.94 -22.27 -0.39
C SER A 74 -5.24 -20.95 -0.16
N LEU A 75 -5.08 -20.55 1.09
CA LEU A 75 -4.22 -19.44 1.46
C LEU A 75 -2.85 -20.00 1.85
N SER A 76 -1.78 -19.33 1.43
CA SER A 76 -0.42 -19.63 1.83
C SER A 76 -0.17 -19.18 3.28
N VAL A 77 1.01 -18.73 3.60
CA VAL A 77 1.40 -18.26 4.95
C VAL A 77 0.64 -17.01 5.40
N SER A 78 -0.11 -16.37 4.51
CA SER A 78 -0.85 -15.15 4.80
C SER A 78 -2.14 -15.10 3.98
N ILE A 79 -3.15 -14.42 4.51
CA ILE A 79 -4.41 -14.12 3.80
C ILE A 79 -4.19 -13.26 2.53
N HIS A 80 -2.98 -12.79 2.31
CA HIS A 80 -2.61 -11.99 1.15
C HIS A 80 -1.97 -12.81 0.02
N GLN A 81 -1.93 -14.14 0.15
CA GLN A 81 -1.30 -15.03 -0.84
C GLN A 81 -2.22 -16.19 -1.19
N PRO A 82 -3.21 -16.00 -2.08
CA PRO A 82 -4.06 -17.09 -2.56
C PRO A 82 -3.26 -18.04 -3.46
N LEU A 83 -3.55 -19.32 -3.34
CA LEU A 83 -2.95 -20.39 -4.16
C LEU A 83 -4.04 -21.14 -4.94
N PRO A 84 -3.80 -21.57 -6.17
CA PRO A 84 -2.61 -21.29 -6.97
C PRO A 84 -2.57 -19.83 -7.42
N CYS A 85 -1.38 -19.23 -7.37
CA CYS A 85 -1.19 -17.80 -7.64
C CYS A 85 -1.67 -17.37 -9.03
N GLU A 86 -1.42 -18.23 -10.04
CA GLU A 86 -1.68 -17.93 -11.44
C GLU A 86 -3.15 -17.61 -11.75
N ARG A 87 -4.07 -18.11 -10.93
CA ARG A 87 -5.50 -17.84 -11.09
C ARG A 87 -5.90 -16.43 -10.69
N ASN A 88 -5.07 -15.77 -9.90
CA ASN A 88 -5.33 -14.45 -9.35
C ASN A 88 -4.42 -13.37 -9.96
N PHE A 89 -3.61 -13.72 -10.96
CA PHE A 89 -2.84 -12.78 -11.74
C PHE A 89 -3.62 -12.39 -12.98
N LEU A 90 -4.30 -11.27 -12.88
CA LEU A 90 -4.94 -10.64 -14.03
C LEU A 90 -4.07 -9.47 -14.49
N GLU A 91 -4.19 -9.12 -15.76
CA GLU A 91 -3.59 -7.91 -16.34
C GLU A 91 -4.16 -6.61 -15.73
N ILE A 92 -5.17 -6.76 -14.87
CA ILE A 92 -5.84 -5.67 -14.19
C ILE A 92 -5.20 -5.47 -12.83
N SER A 93 -4.66 -4.29 -12.61
CA SER A 93 -4.24 -3.86 -11.29
C SER A 93 -4.98 -2.61 -10.85
N GLY A 94 -5.41 -2.61 -9.59
CA GLY A 94 -5.92 -1.44 -8.91
C GLY A 94 -4.94 -0.97 -7.85
N VAL A 95 -5.13 0.22 -7.33
CA VAL A 95 -4.36 0.76 -6.21
C VAL A 95 -5.25 0.89 -4.99
N LEU A 96 -4.83 0.28 -3.88
CA LEU A 96 -5.39 0.55 -2.57
C LEU A 96 -4.61 1.71 -1.95
N LEU A 97 -5.26 2.84 -1.76
CA LEU A 97 -4.73 3.97 -0.99
C LEU A 97 -4.81 3.62 0.50
N HIS A 98 -3.67 3.56 1.17
CA HIS A 98 -3.58 3.11 2.54
C HIS A 98 -3.34 4.28 3.49
N PHE A 99 -4.38 4.72 4.17
CA PHE A 99 -4.39 5.82 5.12
C PHE A 99 -4.13 5.30 6.53
N LYS A 100 -2.94 5.54 7.03
CA LYS A 100 -2.57 5.07 8.37
C LYS A 100 -1.67 6.06 9.12
N PHE A 101 -1.07 7.00 8.43
CA PHE A 101 -0.11 7.94 9.00
C PHE A 101 -0.81 9.26 9.38
N PHE A 102 -1.23 9.34 10.63
CA PHE A 102 -1.86 10.49 11.24
C PHE A 102 -1.20 10.79 12.60
N SER A 103 -1.59 11.84 13.28
CA SER A 103 -1.02 12.25 14.57
C SER A 103 -1.07 11.16 15.64
N ASP A 104 -2.07 10.28 15.59
CA ASP A 104 -2.24 9.14 16.51
C ASP A 104 -1.35 7.93 16.16
N TYR A 105 -0.50 8.03 15.13
CA TYR A 105 0.30 6.90 14.67
C TYR A 105 1.33 6.46 15.72
N ARG A 106 1.87 7.40 16.50
CA ARG A 106 2.76 7.09 17.62
C ARG A 106 2.06 6.20 18.65
N GLU A 107 0.89 6.61 19.10
CA GLU A 107 0.10 5.86 20.08
C GLU A 107 -0.24 4.45 19.56
N LYS A 108 -0.59 4.34 18.28
CA LYS A 108 -0.84 3.05 17.64
C LYS A 108 0.38 2.14 17.62
N ILE A 109 1.57 2.68 17.42
CA ILE A 109 2.83 1.91 17.47
C ILE A 109 3.10 1.45 18.90
N GLU A 110 3.00 2.34 19.89
CA GLU A 110 3.21 2.05 21.30
C GLU A 110 2.24 0.95 21.77
N GLN A 111 0.98 1.05 21.38
CA GLN A 111 -0.04 0.02 21.66
C GLN A 111 0.32 -1.32 21.01
N ALA A 112 0.72 -1.30 19.73
CA ALA A 112 1.10 -2.53 19.00
C ALA A 112 2.30 -3.23 19.65
N VAL A 113 3.27 -2.47 20.15
CA VAL A 113 4.43 -3.00 20.89
C VAL A 113 4.00 -3.59 22.23
N SER A 114 3.14 -2.89 22.97
CA SER A 114 2.61 -3.34 24.26
C SER A 114 1.81 -4.64 24.12
N ASP A 115 0.94 -4.73 23.13
CA ASP A 115 0.09 -5.90 22.91
C ASP A 115 0.87 -7.13 22.42
N GLY A 116 1.97 -6.93 21.70
CA GLY A 116 2.83 -7.99 21.18
C GLY A 116 2.16 -9.01 20.26
N GLN A 117 0.91 -8.73 19.82
CA GLN A 117 0.09 -9.66 19.04
C GLN A 117 0.38 -9.63 17.53
N TYR A 118 1.12 -8.65 17.06
CA TYR A 118 1.49 -8.53 15.65
C TYR A 118 2.55 -9.56 15.26
N PHE A 119 2.64 -9.81 13.94
CA PHE A 119 3.64 -10.71 13.39
C PHE A 119 5.03 -10.42 13.94
N ASP A 120 5.77 -11.48 14.27
CA ASP A 120 7.10 -11.43 14.91
C ASP A 120 7.13 -10.57 16.19
N GLY A 121 6.06 -10.69 17.00
CA GLY A 121 5.97 -10.00 18.29
C GLY A 121 6.10 -8.49 18.18
N ALA A 122 5.59 -7.90 17.10
CA ALA A 122 5.65 -6.47 16.81
C ALA A 122 7.09 -5.91 16.59
N ALA A 123 8.05 -6.74 16.14
CA ALA A 123 9.44 -6.33 15.95
C ALA A 123 9.60 -5.07 15.11
N ILE A 124 8.74 -4.91 14.09
CA ILE A 124 8.77 -3.76 13.21
C ILE A 124 8.31 -2.48 13.89
N TYR A 125 7.27 -2.59 14.72
CA TYR A 125 6.77 -1.45 15.48
C TYR A 125 7.79 -1.00 16.53
N ARG A 126 8.54 -1.95 17.12
CA ARG A 126 9.67 -1.61 18.00
C ARG A 126 10.74 -0.81 17.27
N LYS A 127 11.13 -1.25 16.04
CA LYS A 127 12.09 -0.51 15.24
C LYS A 127 11.59 0.89 14.88
N MET A 128 10.31 1.03 14.53
CA MET A 128 9.71 2.34 14.28
C MET A 128 9.73 3.23 15.51
N LEU A 129 9.50 2.67 16.69
CA LEU A 129 9.55 3.41 17.94
C LEU A 129 10.99 3.86 18.26
N ASP A 130 11.97 2.97 18.08
CA ASP A 130 13.40 3.30 18.26
C ASP A 130 13.84 4.44 17.31
N ASP A 131 13.36 4.42 16.06
CA ASP A 131 13.65 5.48 15.09
C ASP A 131 12.97 6.80 15.47
N LEU A 132 11.74 6.73 15.97
CA LEU A 132 11.02 7.90 16.48
C LEU A 132 11.72 8.54 17.69
N GLU A 133 12.22 7.73 18.61
CA GLU A 133 12.98 8.22 19.77
C GLU A 133 14.25 8.97 19.36
N LYS A 134 14.89 8.57 18.27
CA LYS A 134 16.10 9.22 17.72
C LYS A 134 15.79 10.51 16.96
N THR A 135 14.70 10.55 16.23
CA THR A 135 14.36 11.65 15.32
C THR A 135 13.36 12.66 15.90
N GLY A 136 12.64 12.26 16.95
CA GLY A 136 11.62 13.08 17.63
C GLY A 136 10.24 12.97 17.00
N GLU A 137 10.14 12.84 15.67
CA GLU A 137 8.87 12.75 14.97
C GLU A 137 8.97 11.97 13.65
N PHE A 138 7.83 11.54 13.14
CA PHE A 138 7.74 10.96 11.81
C PHE A 138 7.52 12.04 10.77
N ASP A 139 8.51 12.20 9.90
CA ASP A 139 8.44 12.99 8.68
C ASP A 139 8.68 12.04 7.50
N PHE A 140 7.68 11.92 6.63
CA PHE A 140 7.76 11.07 5.43
C PHE A 140 8.08 11.85 4.16
N ALA A 141 8.09 13.19 4.23
CA ALA A 141 8.37 14.02 3.08
C ALA A 141 9.81 13.83 2.58
N ASP A 142 9.97 13.71 1.28
CA ASP A 142 11.26 13.75 0.58
C ASP A 142 11.08 14.07 -0.91
N GLU A 143 12.14 13.93 -1.69
CA GLU A 143 12.14 14.20 -3.14
C GLU A 143 11.24 13.29 -3.97
N GLN A 144 10.85 12.13 -3.44
CA GLN A 144 9.93 11.18 -4.07
C GLN A 144 8.46 11.46 -3.75
N SER A 145 8.20 12.38 -2.82
CA SER A 145 6.84 12.72 -2.40
C SER A 145 6.05 13.39 -3.51
N VAL A 146 4.92 12.81 -3.87
CA VAL A 146 4.02 13.32 -4.90
C VAL A 146 2.64 13.52 -4.31
N ARG A 147 2.05 14.69 -4.56
CA ARG A 147 0.68 14.96 -4.14
C ARG A 147 -0.30 14.18 -4.99
N PHE A 148 -1.24 13.50 -4.34
CA PHE A 148 -2.27 12.74 -5.01
C PHE A 148 -3.28 13.67 -5.69
N SER A 149 -3.49 13.48 -6.98
CA SER A 149 -4.42 14.27 -7.79
C SER A 149 -5.51 13.43 -8.47
N GLY A 150 -5.53 12.12 -8.22
CA GLY A 150 -6.56 11.22 -8.73
C GLY A 150 -6.03 9.99 -9.46
N SER A 151 -6.94 9.14 -9.92
CA SER A 151 -6.61 7.85 -10.54
C SER A 151 -5.83 7.99 -11.86
N ARG A 152 -6.03 9.07 -12.60
CA ARG A 152 -5.28 9.33 -13.82
C ARG A 152 -3.78 9.46 -13.57
N GLN A 153 -3.40 10.15 -12.50
CA GLN A 153 -2.00 10.25 -12.09
C GLN A 153 -1.41 8.87 -11.79
N LEU A 154 -2.16 8.00 -11.10
CA LEU A 154 -1.72 6.63 -10.79
C LEU A 154 -1.54 5.79 -12.05
N LEU A 155 -2.37 6.01 -13.07
CA LEU A 155 -2.21 5.40 -14.39
C LEU A 155 -0.95 5.90 -15.10
N GLU A 156 -0.73 7.20 -15.12
CA GLU A 156 0.44 7.84 -15.74
C GLU A 156 1.76 7.43 -15.06
N LEU A 157 1.73 7.21 -13.76
CA LEU A 157 2.86 6.69 -12.97
C LEU A 157 3.03 5.17 -13.05
N GLY A 158 2.14 4.45 -13.75
CA GLY A 158 2.21 3.00 -13.92
C GLY A 158 1.76 2.17 -12.71
N PHE A 159 1.10 2.77 -11.71
CA PHE A 159 0.53 2.03 -10.57
C PHE A 159 -0.77 1.30 -10.93
N ILE A 160 -1.49 1.78 -11.92
CA ILE A 160 -2.72 1.17 -12.44
C ILE A 160 -2.48 0.73 -13.87
N ALA A 161 -2.84 -0.51 -14.21
CA ALA A 161 -2.93 -0.96 -15.58
C ALA A 161 -4.33 -0.64 -16.12
N ALA A 162 -4.41 0.09 -17.23
CA ALA A 162 -5.66 0.30 -17.95
C ALA A 162 -6.02 -0.96 -18.73
N ILE A 163 -7.27 -1.38 -18.61
CA ILE A 163 -7.81 -2.39 -19.52
C ILE A 163 -8.24 -1.67 -20.81
N PRO A 164 -7.74 -2.07 -21.97
CA PRO A 164 -8.25 -1.55 -23.23
C PRO A 164 -9.62 -2.20 -23.54
N PHE A 165 -10.69 -1.78 -22.85
CA PHE A 165 -12.06 -2.26 -23.10
C PHE A 165 -12.47 -2.14 -24.57
N GLU A 166 -11.93 -1.18 -25.30
CA GLU A 166 -12.23 -0.97 -26.70
C GLU A 166 -11.58 -2.00 -27.63
N GLN A 167 -10.45 -2.59 -27.24
CA GLN A 167 -9.77 -3.58 -28.09
C GLN A 167 -10.39 -4.97 -28.00
N GLU A 168 -10.89 -5.37 -26.85
CA GLU A 168 -11.56 -6.68 -26.70
C GLU A 168 -12.92 -6.68 -27.40
N ALA A 169 -13.71 -5.63 -27.23
CA ALA A 169 -15.00 -5.52 -27.95
C ALA A 169 -14.82 -5.51 -29.49
N ALA A 170 -13.76 -4.89 -29.98
CA ALA A 170 -13.44 -4.88 -31.41
C ALA A 170 -12.93 -6.26 -31.91
N GLN A 171 -12.16 -6.98 -31.09
CA GLN A 171 -11.69 -8.32 -31.43
C GLN A 171 -12.80 -9.37 -31.34
N GLU A 172 -13.71 -9.24 -30.40
CA GLU A 172 -14.85 -10.14 -30.27
C GLU A 172 -15.87 -9.93 -31.40
N ALA A 173 -16.12 -8.69 -31.78
CA ALA A 173 -16.93 -8.33 -32.98
C ALA A 173 -16.27 -8.81 -34.28
N ALA A 174 -14.94 -8.86 -34.36
CA ALA A 174 -14.21 -9.39 -35.51
C ALA A 174 -14.20 -10.92 -35.57
N ARG A 175 -14.32 -11.61 -34.47
CA ARG A 175 -14.40 -13.09 -34.37
C ARG A 175 -15.81 -13.63 -34.68
N GLN A 176 -16.84 -12.77 -34.61
CA GLN A 176 -18.23 -13.14 -34.88
C GLN A 176 -18.66 -12.83 -36.33
N ARG A 177 -17.76 -12.35 -37.17
CA ARG A 177 -17.94 -12.18 -38.61
C ARG A 177 -17.16 -13.23 -39.42
#